data_ff715ade7a4f615fd2fb0255fc400162
#
_entry.id   ff715ade7a4f615fd2fb0255fc400162
#
_cell.length_a   1.000
_cell.length_b   1.000
_cell.length_c   1.000
_cell.angle_alpha   90.00
_cell.angle_beta   90.00
_cell.angle_gamma   90.00
#
_symmetry.space_group_name_H-M   'P 1'
#
loop_
_entity.id
_entity.type
_entity.pdbx_description
1 polymer ?
#
loop_
_entity_poly.entity_id
_entity_poly.type
_entity_poly.pdbx_seq_one_letter_code
_entity_poly.pdbx_strand_id
1 'polypeptide(L)'
;RIFSSGIILMPNDIAVHVFAGLQRHPSYFGWATIPKDFSAISGDCLLIRRSHWLNVGGLNEAISACQYANIDFCLRLREKGSRNIVTPMVELYVHQDTSYDRKPWETRTVSASKIEEDQNFIRQRWKAWLEHDPAFNPNLSINNGRISLATFPRVKNFKSRSN
;
A
#
# COMPACT_ATOMS: atom_id res chain seq x y z
N ARG A 1 16.47 7.75 -5.23
CA ARG A 1 15.21 8.12 -4.53
C ARG A 1 14.47 6.85 -4.12
N ILE A 2 13.64 6.94 -3.09
CA ILE A 2 12.81 5.82 -2.62
C ILE A 2 11.77 5.51 -3.71
N PHE A 3 11.65 4.22 -4.06
CA PHE A 3 10.60 3.73 -4.93
C PHE A 3 9.33 3.46 -4.11
N SER A 4 9.45 2.68 -3.03
CA SER A 4 8.40 2.39 -2.09
C SER A 4 8.99 2.02 -0.72
N SER A 5 8.38 2.53 0.34
CA SER A 5 8.65 2.13 1.73
C SER A 5 7.38 1.60 2.41
N GLY A 6 6.54 0.91 1.65
CA GLY A 6 5.24 0.42 2.08
C GLY A 6 4.08 1.13 1.38
N ILE A 7 2.89 0.58 1.53
CA ILE A 7 1.67 1.06 0.88
C ILE A 7 0.62 1.30 1.96
N ILE A 8 0.03 2.50 1.92
CA ILE A 8 -1.10 2.91 2.75
C ILE A 8 -2.34 2.97 1.86
N LEU A 9 -3.46 2.50 2.40
CA LEU A 9 -4.75 2.54 1.71
C LEU A 9 -5.43 3.89 1.89
N MET A 10 -6.05 4.38 0.82
CA MET A 10 -6.75 5.66 0.82
C MET A 10 -8.08 5.54 0.05
N PRO A 11 -9.17 6.19 0.51
CA PRO A 11 -10.46 6.10 -0.16
C PRO A 11 -10.44 6.57 -1.62
N ASN A 12 -9.72 7.66 -1.89
CA ASN A 12 -9.71 8.29 -3.23
C ASN A 12 -8.70 7.61 -4.17
N ASP A 13 -7.48 7.37 -3.69
CA ASP A 13 -6.35 6.90 -4.50
C ASP A 13 -6.17 5.38 -4.45
N ILE A 14 -7.01 4.66 -3.69
CA ILE A 14 -6.89 3.24 -3.36
C ILE A 14 -5.62 2.98 -2.55
N ALA A 15 -4.46 3.37 -3.05
CA ALA A 15 -3.19 3.09 -2.43
C ALA A 15 -2.15 4.16 -2.74
N VAL A 16 -1.35 4.50 -1.75
CA VAL A 16 -0.24 5.46 -1.87
C VAL A 16 1.05 4.82 -1.40
N HIS A 17 2.09 4.87 -2.23
CA HIS A 17 3.43 4.45 -1.85
C HIS A 17 4.05 5.49 -0.92
N VAL A 18 4.40 5.06 0.29
CA VAL A 18 4.97 5.93 1.32
C VAL A 18 6.37 6.33 0.91
N PHE A 19 6.68 7.62 1.03
CA PHE A 19 7.97 8.24 0.70
C PHE A 19 8.43 8.09 -0.75
N ALA A 20 7.58 7.67 -1.68
CA ALA A 20 7.92 7.57 -3.10
C ALA A 20 8.45 8.92 -3.63
N GLY A 21 9.55 8.87 -4.40
CA GLY A 21 10.21 10.04 -4.97
C GLY A 21 11.09 10.84 -4.00
N LEU A 22 11.03 10.58 -2.69
CA LEU A 22 11.84 11.28 -1.71
C LEU A 22 13.26 10.70 -1.62
N GLN A 23 14.21 11.51 -1.13
CA GLN A 23 15.53 11.00 -0.78
C GLN A 23 15.42 10.17 0.50
N ARG A 24 16.30 9.18 0.64
CA ARG A 24 16.44 8.42 1.89
C ARG A 24 17.03 9.33 2.96
N HIS A 25 16.20 10.07 3.61
CA HIS A 25 16.53 10.88 4.79
C HIS A 25 15.65 10.41 5.95
N PRO A 26 16.01 10.61 7.22
CA PRO A 26 15.10 10.36 8.32
C PRO A 26 13.81 11.16 8.07
N SER A 27 12.90 10.48 7.37
CA SER A 27 11.55 10.91 7.10
C SER A 27 10.78 10.96 8.41
N TYR A 28 9.56 11.42 8.40
CA TYR A 28 8.68 11.56 9.56
C TYR A 28 9.01 10.55 10.68
N PHE A 29 9.68 11.01 11.74
CA PHE A 29 10.14 10.22 12.88
C PHE A 29 10.90 8.92 12.53
N GLY A 30 11.73 8.92 11.49
CA GLY A 30 12.53 7.77 11.11
C GLY A 30 11.75 6.60 10.49
N TRP A 31 10.53 6.83 9.99
CA TRP A 31 9.69 5.76 9.43
C TRP A 31 10.33 4.96 8.30
N ALA A 32 11.20 5.59 7.51
CA ALA A 32 11.91 4.91 6.44
C ALA A 32 13.15 4.11 6.94
N THR A 33 13.48 4.18 8.22
CA THR A 33 14.68 3.56 8.79
C THR A 33 14.38 2.46 9.81
N ILE A 34 13.11 2.18 10.10
CA ILE A 34 12.66 1.15 11.04
C ILE A 34 11.73 0.15 10.35
N PRO A 35 11.77 -1.14 10.73
CA PRO A 35 10.79 -2.11 10.25
C PRO A 35 9.37 -1.71 10.67
N LYS A 36 8.43 -1.74 9.73
CA LYS A 36 7.04 -1.35 9.99
C LYS A 36 6.05 -2.24 9.28
N ASP A 37 4.88 -2.39 9.94
CA ASP A 37 3.70 -3.01 9.36
C ASP A 37 2.95 -2.00 8.46
N PHE A 38 2.56 -2.44 7.27
CA PHE A 38 1.75 -1.69 6.33
C PHE A 38 0.58 -2.55 5.85
N SER A 39 -0.46 -1.91 5.34
CA SER A 39 -1.61 -2.63 4.79
C SER A 39 -1.25 -3.42 3.55
N ALA A 40 -0.36 -2.89 2.73
CA ALA A 40 0.25 -3.61 1.62
C ALA A 40 1.73 -3.21 1.46
N ILE A 41 2.47 -3.99 0.70
CA ILE A 41 3.87 -3.74 0.33
C ILE A 41 4.01 -3.89 -1.17
N SER A 42 5.07 -3.33 -1.76
CA SER A 42 5.31 -3.45 -3.20
C SER A 42 5.59 -4.90 -3.59
N GLY A 43 4.98 -5.35 -4.67
CA GLY A 43 5.22 -6.67 -5.26
C GLY A 43 6.55 -6.79 -6.01
N ASP A 44 7.27 -5.68 -6.25
CA ASP A 44 8.57 -5.70 -6.94
C ASP A 44 9.63 -6.48 -6.16
N CYS A 45 9.49 -6.50 -4.83
CA CYS A 45 10.29 -7.36 -3.96
C CYS A 45 9.46 -7.82 -2.76
N LEU A 46 8.96 -9.02 -2.84
CA LEU A 46 8.12 -9.64 -1.82
C LEU A 46 8.69 -11.00 -1.43
N LEU A 47 9.01 -11.17 -0.15
CA LEU A 47 9.37 -12.47 0.42
C LEU A 47 8.21 -12.98 1.25
N ILE A 48 7.77 -14.19 0.96
CA ILE A 48 6.66 -14.85 1.67
C ILE A 48 6.93 -16.34 1.85
N ARG A 49 6.44 -16.91 2.93
CA ARG A 49 6.44 -18.36 3.10
C ARG A 49 5.47 -19.00 2.12
N ARG A 50 5.89 -20.09 1.47
CA ARG A 50 5.05 -20.83 0.53
C ARG A 50 3.70 -21.24 1.11
N SER A 51 3.66 -21.63 2.39
CA SER A 51 2.41 -21.99 3.07
C SER A 51 1.42 -20.83 3.14
N HIS A 52 1.86 -19.62 3.40
CA HIS A 52 0.99 -18.42 3.40
C HIS A 52 0.50 -18.10 1.99
N TRP A 53 1.37 -18.21 0.98
CA TRP A 53 0.99 -18.05 -0.42
C TRP A 53 -0.14 -19.01 -0.81
N LEU A 54 0.03 -20.31 -0.52
CA LEU A 54 -0.96 -21.33 -0.84
C LEU A 54 -2.27 -21.16 -0.06
N ASN A 55 -2.18 -20.72 1.20
CA ASN A 55 -3.35 -20.52 2.07
C ASN A 55 -4.30 -19.41 1.57
N VAL A 56 -3.78 -18.42 0.86
CA VAL A 56 -4.59 -17.33 0.26
C VAL A 56 -4.85 -17.55 -1.23
N GLY A 57 -4.33 -18.61 -1.84
CA GLY A 57 -4.52 -18.93 -3.25
C GLY A 57 -3.69 -18.09 -4.23
N GLY A 58 -2.56 -17.52 -3.79
CA GLY A 58 -1.69 -16.71 -4.65
C GLY A 58 -2.29 -15.36 -5.07
N LEU A 59 -1.82 -14.81 -6.18
CA LEU A 59 -2.38 -13.60 -6.78
C LEU A 59 -3.74 -13.89 -7.42
N ASN A 60 -4.60 -12.89 -7.45
CA ASN A 60 -5.87 -12.98 -8.16
C ASN A 60 -5.67 -12.70 -9.66
N GLU A 61 -5.72 -13.74 -10.47
CA GLU A 61 -5.49 -13.67 -11.92
C GLU A 61 -6.56 -12.90 -12.69
N ALA A 62 -7.71 -12.64 -12.09
CA ALA A 62 -8.75 -11.79 -12.68
C ALA A 62 -8.39 -10.30 -12.66
N ILE A 63 -7.43 -9.91 -11.82
CA ILE A 63 -6.91 -8.53 -11.74
C ILE A 63 -5.72 -8.40 -12.69
N SER A 64 -5.85 -7.54 -13.68
CA SER A 64 -4.85 -7.40 -14.75
C SER A 64 -3.69 -6.48 -14.37
N ALA A 65 -3.95 -5.44 -13.60
CA ALA A 65 -2.91 -4.53 -13.15
C ALA A 65 -2.16 -5.09 -11.94
N CYS A 66 -0.87 -5.40 -12.10
CA CYS A 66 -0.04 -6.02 -11.08
C CYS A 66 -0.10 -5.34 -9.72
N GLN A 67 -0.19 -4.00 -9.71
CA GLN A 67 -0.29 -3.25 -8.45
C GLN A 67 -1.56 -3.59 -7.66
N TYR A 68 -2.72 -3.71 -8.33
CA TYR A 68 -3.99 -4.03 -7.66
C TYR A 68 -4.06 -5.50 -7.26
N ALA A 69 -3.51 -6.41 -8.08
CA ALA A 69 -3.36 -7.81 -7.72
C ALA A 69 -2.48 -7.99 -6.48
N ASN A 70 -1.39 -7.21 -6.38
CA ASN A 70 -0.51 -7.22 -5.23
C ASN A 70 -1.20 -6.64 -3.97
N ILE A 71 -1.95 -5.55 -4.11
CA ILE A 71 -2.72 -4.97 -3.00
C ILE A 71 -3.74 -5.99 -2.49
N ASP A 72 -4.56 -6.56 -3.37
CA ASP A 72 -5.54 -7.61 -2.99
C ASP A 72 -4.88 -8.78 -2.28
N PHE A 73 -3.73 -9.23 -2.77
CA PHE A 73 -2.96 -10.32 -2.17
C PHE A 73 -2.51 -9.98 -0.74
N CYS A 74 -1.92 -8.80 -0.54
CA CYS A 74 -1.49 -8.34 0.78
C CYS A 74 -2.67 -8.22 1.76
N LEU A 75 -3.82 -7.76 1.29
CA LEU A 75 -5.01 -7.63 2.12
C LEU A 75 -5.61 -8.98 2.48
N ARG A 76 -5.64 -9.95 1.57
CA ARG A 76 -6.05 -11.33 1.86
C ARG A 76 -5.13 -12.01 2.88
N LEU A 77 -3.83 -11.78 2.81
CA LEU A 77 -2.90 -12.23 3.84
C LEU A 77 -3.24 -11.63 5.20
N ARG A 78 -3.57 -10.34 5.22
CA ARG A 78 -3.94 -9.63 6.44
C ARG A 78 -5.26 -10.12 7.02
N GLU A 79 -6.26 -10.43 6.20
CA GLU A 79 -7.50 -11.11 6.64
C GLU A 79 -7.24 -12.43 7.35
N LYS A 80 -6.17 -13.15 6.96
CA LYS A 80 -5.72 -14.40 7.61
C LYS A 80 -4.82 -14.17 8.83
N GLY A 81 -4.73 -12.93 9.33
CA GLY A 81 -3.93 -12.59 10.51
C GLY A 81 -2.44 -12.39 10.27
N SER A 82 -1.98 -12.39 9.02
CA SER A 82 -0.59 -12.06 8.69
C SER A 82 -0.36 -10.54 8.75
N ARG A 83 0.91 -10.13 8.90
CA ARG A 83 1.33 -8.74 8.80
C ARG A 83 2.24 -8.56 7.59
N ASN A 84 2.11 -7.41 6.93
CA ASN A 84 2.93 -7.02 5.80
C ASN A 84 4.04 -6.09 6.29
N ILE A 85 5.26 -6.62 6.47
CA ILE A 85 6.38 -5.89 7.07
C ILE A 85 7.31 -5.37 5.98
N VAL A 86 7.58 -4.07 5.99
CA VAL A 86 8.70 -3.48 5.26
C VAL A 86 9.89 -3.36 6.20
N THR A 87 11.05 -3.88 5.79
CA THR A 87 12.29 -3.75 6.52
C THR A 87 13.29 -2.89 5.75
N PRO A 88 13.86 -1.85 6.37
CA PRO A 88 14.88 -1.01 5.74
C PRO A 88 16.29 -1.62 5.82
N MET A 89 16.45 -2.80 6.43
CA MET A 89 17.73 -3.49 6.53
C MET A 89 18.17 -4.09 5.19
N VAL A 90 17.23 -4.22 4.24
CA VAL A 90 17.49 -4.68 2.87
C VAL A 90 17.10 -3.57 1.92
N GLU A 91 18.01 -3.21 1.04
CA GLU A 91 17.77 -2.24 -0.04
C GLU A 91 17.98 -2.91 -1.38
N LEU A 92 17.04 -2.68 -2.27
CA LEU A 92 17.12 -3.10 -3.66
C LEU A 92 17.02 -1.88 -4.59
N TYR A 93 17.79 -1.93 -5.66
CA TYR A 93 17.77 -0.87 -6.65
C TYR A 93 16.95 -1.31 -7.85
N VAL A 94 15.95 -0.52 -8.21
CA VAL A 94 15.18 -0.72 -9.42
C VAL A 94 15.83 0.08 -10.54
N HIS A 95 16.40 -0.61 -11.53
CA HIS A 95 16.90 0.01 -12.74
C HIS A 95 15.72 0.18 -13.70
N GLN A 96 15.24 1.40 -13.85
CA GLN A 96 14.21 1.73 -14.82
C GLN A 96 14.85 2.35 -16.05
N ASP A 97 14.42 1.92 -17.22
CA ASP A 97 14.68 2.66 -18.46
C ASP A 97 14.08 4.07 -18.31
N THR A 98 14.92 5.06 -18.54
CA THR A 98 14.77 6.47 -18.18
C THR A 98 13.69 7.22 -18.97
N SER A 99 12.49 6.73 -19.08
CA SER A 99 11.35 7.57 -19.43
C SER A 99 10.80 8.20 -18.13
N TYR A 100 11.27 9.38 -17.84
CA TYR A 100 11.10 10.14 -16.58
C TYR A 100 9.64 10.44 -16.19
N ASP A 101 8.66 10.17 -17.07
CA ASP A 101 7.25 10.56 -16.89
C ASP A 101 6.31 9.44 -16.45
N ARG A 102 6.80 8.23 -16.19
CA ARG A 102 5.94 7.12 -15.76
C ARG A 102 6.11 6.83 -14.30
N LYS A 103 4.98 6.80 -13.59
CA LYS A 103 4.98 6.22 -12.26
C LYS A 103 5.46 4.77 -12.36
N PRO A 104 6.41 4.35 -11.52
CA PRO A 104 7.08 3.03 -11.61
C PRO A 104 6.14 1.83 -11.62
N TRP A 105 4.91 1.99 -11.15
CA TRP A 105 3.87 0.97 -11.05
C TRP A 105 2.85 0.98 -12.22
N GLU A 106 2.98 1.87 -13.21
CA GLU A 106 2.12 1.88 -14.38
C GLU A 106 2.59 0.84 -15.39
N THR A 107 1.85 -0.27 -15.46
CA THR A 107 2.10 -1.33 -16.45
C THR A 107 1.74 -0.87 -17.86
N ARG A 108 2.67 -1.01 -18.78
CA ARG A 108 2.56 -0.58 -20.20
C ARG A 108 1.49 -1.31 -21.01
N THR A 109 0.92 -2.39 -20.52
CA THR A 109 0.14 -3.35 -21.31
C THR A 109 -1.32 -3.47 -20.94
N VAL A 110 -1.78 -2.81 -19.85
CA VAL A 110 -3.18 -2.89 -19.41
C VAL A 110 -3.96 -1.69 -19.94
N SER A 111 -5.11 -1.93 -20.60
CA SER A 111 -5.97 -0.85 -21.07
C SER A 111 -6.55 -0.03 -19.92
N ALA A 112 -6.85 1.26 -20.18
CA ALA A 112 -7.44 2.14 -19.16
C ALA A 112 -8.77 1.58 -18.60
N SER A 113 -9.60 1.00 -19.46
CA SER A 113 -10.86 0.35 -19.03
C SER A 113 -10.62 -0.81 -18.07
N LYS A 114 -9.58 -1.61 -18.31
CA LYS A 114 -9.26 -2.73 -17.44
C LYS A 114 -8.69 -2.28 -16.10
N ILE A 115 -7.92 -1.21 -16.10
CA ILE A 115 -7.44 -0.57 -14.86
C ILE A 115 -8.62 -0.08 -14.03
N GLU A 116 -9.62 0.53 -14.67
CA GLU A 116 -10.83 1.01 -13.98
C GLU A 116 -11.67 -0.14 -13.40
N GLU A 117 -11.80 -1.25 -14.13
CA GLU A 117 -12.44 -2.48 -13.61
C GLU A 117 -11.70 -3.01 -12.38
N ASP A 118 -10.38 -3.10 -12.43
CA ASP A 118 -9.54 -3.55 -11.32
C ASP A 118 -9.68 -2.62 -10.11
N GLN A 119 -9.69 -1.30 -10.33
CA GLN A 119 -9.93 -0.30 -9.28
C GLN A 119 -11.30 -0.47 -8.63
N ASN A 120 -12.34 -0.66 -9.44
CA ASN A 120 -13.71 -0.87 -8.95
C ASN A 120 -13.80 -2.15 -8.13
N PHE A 121 -13.14 -3.23 -8.57
CA PHE A 121 -13.05 -4.47 -7.79
C PHE A 121 -12.43 -4.23 -6.41
N ILE A 122 -11.29 -3.54 -6.36
CA ILE A 122 -10.61 -3.22 -5.09
C ILE A 122 -11.49 -2.35 -4.20
N ARG A 123 -12.14 -1.30 -4.76
CA ARG A 123 -13.02 -0.42 -4.00
C ARG A 123 -14.22 -1.15 -3.41
N GLN A 124 -14.82 -2.07 -4.15
CA GLN A 124 -15.98 -2.85 -3.67
C GLN A 124 -15.57 -3.85 -2.60
N ARG A 125 -14.52 -4.64 -2.86
CA ARG A 125 -14.09 -5.70 -1.95
C ARG A 125 -13.51 -5.16 -0.64
N TRP A 126 -12.68 -4.12 -0.72
CA TRP A 126 -11.88 -3.62 0.39
C TRP A 126 -12.37 -2.27 0.94
N LYS A 127 -13.62 -1.88 0.66
CA LYS A 127 -14.20 -0.58 1.02
C LYS A 127 -13.89 -0.17 2.45
N ALA A 128 -14.17 -1.03 3.41
CA ALA A 128 -13.96 -0.74 4.84
C ALA A 128 -12.50 -0.46 5.19
N TRP A 129 -11.56 -1.14 4.52
CA TRP A 129 -10.14 -0.95 4.75
C TRP A 129 -9.58 0.26 4.01
N LEU A 130 -10.15 0.62 2.87
CA LEU A 130 -9.83 1.88 2.20
C LEU A 130 -10.28 3.09 3.01
N GLU A 131 -11.43 3.01 3.67
CA GLU A 131 -11.94 4.05 4.56
C GLU A 131 -11.13 4.12 5.87
N HIS A 132 -10.71 2.98 6.41
CA HIS A 132 -9.99 2.84 7.66
C HIS A 132 -8.82 1.87 7.52
N ASP A 133 -7.70 2.36 6.99
CA ASP A 133 -6.48 1.57 6.84
C ASP A 133 -6.04 1.02 8.21
N PRO A 134 -5.97 -0.33 8.37
CA PRO A 134 -5.69 -0.94 9.68
C PRO A 134 -4.25 -0.76 10.16
N ALA A 135 -3.33 -0.38 9.27
CA ALA A 135 -1.90 -0.19 9.58
C ALA A 135 -1.49 1.29 9.59
N PHE A 136 -2.42 2.23 9.35
CA PHE A 136 -2.12 3.66 9.30
C PHE A 136 -2.92 4.44 10.33
N ASN A 137 -2.20 5.23 11.14
CA ASN A 137 -2.83 6.03 12.20
C ASN A 137 -3.86 7.01 11.61
N PRO A 138 -5.13 6.97 12.09
CA PRO A 138 -6.19 7.83 11.57
C PRO A 138 -5.98 9.32 11.81
N ASN A 139 -5.10 9.70 12.74
CA ASN A 139 -4.72 11.08 13.00
C ASN A 139 -3.66 11.62 12.04
N LEU A 140 -3.19 10.79 11.12
CA LEU A 140 -2.21 11.17 10.11
C LEU A 140 -2.86 11.26 8.73
N SER A 141 -2.32 12.15 7.90
CA SER A 141 -2.61 12.25 6.49
C SER A 141 -1.35 12.05 5.66
N ILE A 142 -1.53 11.71 4.40
CA ILE A 142 -0.43 11.58 3.44
C ILE A 142 -0.74 12.42 2.20
N ASN A 143 0.19 13.31 1.85
CA ASN A 143 0.12 14.15 0.66
C ASN A 143 1.45 14.07 -0.08
N ASN A 144 1.42 13.72 -1.37
CA ASN A 144 2.63 13.56 -2.20
C ASN A 144 3.72 12.71 -1.52
N GLY A 145 3.32 11.58 -0.94
CA GLY A 145 4.22 10.66 -0.22
C GLY A 145 4.72 11.17 1.14
N ARG A 146 4.36 12.38 1.56
CA ARG A 146 4.74 12.96 2.86
C ARG A 146 3.65 12.78 3.90
N ILE A 147 4.03 12.34 5.08
CA ILE A 147 3.14 12.17 6.22
C ILE A 147 3.08 13.48 7.02
N SER A 148 1.88 13.86 7.41
CA SER A 148 1.59 15.01 8.25
C SER A 148 0.43 14.69 9.21
N LEU A 149 0.15 15.58 10.15
CA LEU A 149 -1.06 15.48 10.96
C LEU A 149 -2.29 15.73 10.09
N ALA A 150 -3.33 14.92 10.31
CA ALA A 150 -4.61 15.13 9.65
C ALA A 150 -5.33 16.32 10.28
N THR A 151 -5.91 17.19 9.45
CA THR A 151 -6.78 18.28 9.91
C THR A 151 -8.00 17.73 10.63
N PHE A 152 -8.55 16.62 10.12
CA PHE A 152 -9.64 15.88 10.74
C PHE A 152 -9.27 14.39 10.79
N PRO A 153 -9.33 13.77 11.99
CA PRO A 153 -9.10 12.33 12.10
C PRO A 153 -10.09 11.53 11.26
N ARG A 154 -9.62 10.46 10.64
CA ARG A 154 -10.47 9.57 9.83
C ARG A 154 -11.38 8.65 10.65
N VAL A 155 -11.38 8.76 11.96
CA VAL A 155 -12.27 8.01 12.86
C VAL A 155 -13.56 8.80 13.05
N LYS A 156 -14.68 8.25 12.60
CA LYS A 156 -16.00 8.76 12.97
C LYS A 156 -16.27 8.43 14.45
N ASN A 157 -16.29 9.47 15.27
CA ASN A 157 -16.83 9.52 16.64
C ASN A 157 -16.42 8.38 17.56
N PHE A 158 -15.51 8.66 18.47
CA PHE A 158 -15.56 8.07 19.80
C PHE A 158 -16.96 8.38 20.36
N LYS A 159 -17.88 7.42 20.34
CA LYS A 159 -19.01 7.46 21.25
C LYS A 159 -18.39 7.45 22.62
N SER A 160 -18.44 8.59 23.32
CA SER A 160 -18.22 8.61 24.76
C SER A 160 -19.09 7.51 25.36
N ARG A 161 -18.48 6.51 25.96
CA ARG A 161 -19.22 5.61 26.84
C ARG A 161 -19.72 6.51 27.96
N SER A 162 -20.97 6.95 27.85
CA SER A 162 -21.70 7.46 28.98
C SER A 162 -21.86 6.30 29.96
N ASN A 163 -21.24 6.48 31.14
CA ASN A 163 -21.46 5.64 32.30
C ASN A 163 -22.96 5.61 32.68
#